data_3ee30c2794f693664884f8b4e104a76a
#
_entry.id   3ee30c2794f693664884f8b4e104a76a
#
_cell.length_a   1.000
_cell.length_b   1.000
_cell.length_c   1.000
_cell.angle_alpha   90.00
_cell.angle_beta   90.00
_cell.angle_gamma   90.00
#
_symmetry.space_group_name_H-M   'P 1'
#
loop_
_entity.id
_entity.type
_entity.pdbx_description
1 polymer ?
#
loop_
_entity_poly.entity_id
_entity_poly.type
_entity_poly.pdbx_seq_one_letter_code
_entity_poly.pdbx_strand_id
1 'polypeptide(L)'
;MAGGWPMIPLLLLTVVALAIILERFWTLRRKTVLPVGLGEEVRAWAARGNLDPTHIDSLRRTSPLGALLAAALDVRHRPRDQIRERIEDVGRHLVHRMEKFLNTLGSIAAAGPLLGLFGTVVGMIQMFLGILDSGVGDVNELAGGIGKALVCTAAGMIVAIPALFFHRYFRGRIAGYIVEMEHEAIQLLDTLDTPRAGAPVAAGGRGIVPPVSGS
;
A
#
# COMPACT_ATOMS: atom_id res chain seq x y z
N MET A 1 -13.25 -35.74 -3.84
CA MET A 1 -12.30 -34.64 -4.06
C MET A 1 -11.11 -35.18 -4.85
N ALA A 2 -10.88 -34.67 -6.04
CA ALA A 2 -9.96 -35.28 -7.01
C ALA A 2 -8.44 -35.22 -6.69
N GLY A 3 -8.01 -34.45 -5.67
CA GLY A 3 -6.57 -34.23 -5.38
C GLY A 3 -6.10 -34.63 -3.98
N GLY A 4 -6.92 -35.36 -3.21
CA GLY A 4 -6.55 -35.80 -1.86
C GLY A 4 -6.47 -34.65 -0.82
N TRP A 5 -5.90 -34.95 0.38
CA TRP A 5 -5.79 -33.97 1.49
C TRP A 5 -4.94 -32.72 1.18
N PRO A 6 -3.90 -32.72 0.28
CA PRO A 6 -3.15 -31.51 -0.05
C PRO A 6 -3.98 -30.43 -0.75
N MET A 7 -5.17 -30.75 -1.26
CA MET A 7 -6.11 -29.77 -1.83
C MET A 7 -6.73 -28.84 -0.78
N ILE A 8 -6.79 -29.25 0.50
CA ILE A 8 -7.42 -28.45 1.55
C ILE A 8 -6.65 -27.14 1.80
N PRO A 9 -5.32 -27.14 2.03
CA PRO A 9 -4.55 -25.90 2.16
C PRO A 9 -4.59 -25.03 0.89
N LEU A 10 -4.62 -25.61 -0.31
CA LEU A 10 -4.74 -24.86 -1.55
C LEU A 10 -6.09 -24.13 -1.65
N LEU A 11 -7.17 -24.78 -1.25
CA LEU A 11 -8.50 -24.17 -1.24
C LEU A 11 -8.56 -23.02 -0.23
N LEU A 12 -7.97 -23.19 0.96
CA LEU A 12 -7.88 -22.12 1.96
C LEU A 12 -7.08 -20.93 1.43
N LEU A 13 -5.93 -21.16 0.80
CA LEU A 13 -5.14 -20.09 0.17
C LEU A 13 -5.93 -19.37 -0.93
N THR A 14 -6.75 -20.09 -1.70
CA THR A 14 -7.62 -19.49 -2.74
C THR A 14 -8.62 -18.52 -2.12
N VAL A 15 -9.29 -18.93 -1.05
CA VAL A 15 -10.27 -18.09 -0.36
C VAL A 15 -9.59 -16.85 0.24
N VAL A 16 -8.44 -17.02 0.90
CA VAL A 16 -7.69 -15.89 1.47
C VAL A 16 -7.19 -14.94 0.39
N ALA A 17 -6.63 -15.46 -0.72
CA ALA A 17 -6.19 -14.64 -1.84
C ALA A 17 -7.34 -13.83 -2.44
N LEU A 18 -8.49 -14.46 -2.67
CA LEU A 18 -9.68 -13.80 -3.21
C LEU A 18 -10.19 -12.71 -2.26
N ALA A 19 -10.26 -13.00 -0.97
CA ALA A 19 -10.68 -12.04 0.05
C ALA A 19 -9.76 -10.80 0.07
N ILE A 20 -8.43 -11.00 0.03
CA ILE A 20 -7.45 -9.91 -0.02
C ILE A 20 -7.62 -9.10 -1.31
N ILE A 21 -7.75 -9.75 -2.46
CA ILE A 21 -7.92 -9.09 -3.75
C ILE A 21 -9.15 -8.18 -3.74
N LEU A 22 -10.31 -8.70 -3.30
CA LEU A 22 -11.56 -7.94 -3.24
C LEU A 22 -11.46 -6.76 -2.27
N GLU A 23 -10.91 -6.99 -1.07
CA GLU A 23 -10.70 -5.94 -0.07
C GLU A 23 -9.79 -4.83 -0.61
N ARG A 24 -8.68 -5.20 -1.29
CA ARG A 24 -7.75 -4.24 -1.88
C ARG A 24 -8.36 -3.45 -3.03
N PHE A 25 -9.21 -4.05 -3.86
CA PHE A 25 -9.95 -3.33 -4.90
C PHE A 25 -10.83 -2.21 -4.33
N TRP A 26 -11.41 -2.40 -3.15
CA TRP A 26 -12.23 -1.36 -2.52
C TRP A 26 -11.41 -0.32 -1.79
N THR A 27 -10.41 -0.76 -1.02
CA THR A 27 -9.58 0.12 -0.18
C THR A 27 -8.64 1.00 -1.02
N LEU A 28 -8.05 0.47 -2.11
CA LEU A 28 -7.14 1.19 -3.00
C LEU A 28 -7.86 1.89 -4.18
N ARG A 29 -9.14 2.21 -4.04
CA ARG A 29 -9.81 3.06 -5.03
C ARG A 29 -9.25 4.48 -4.97
N ARG A 30 -9.01 5.09 -6.14
CA ARG A 30 -8.47 6.46 -6.24
C ARG A 30 -9.27 7.46 -5.40
N LYS A 31 -10.59 7.38 -5.45
CA LYS A 31 -11.48 8.28 -4.68
C LYS A 31 -11.30 8.17 -3.16
N THR A 32 -10.88 7.00 -2.68
CA THR A 32 -10.66 6.75 -1.24
C THR A 32 -9.28 7.22 -0.80
N VAL A 33 -8.25 7.06 -1.64
CA VAL A 33 -6.86 7.39 -1.31
C VAL A 33 -6.56 8.86 -1.63
N LEU A 34 -6.99 9.32 -2.81
CA LEU A 34 -6.74 10.64 -3.39
C LEU A 34 -8.07 11.28 -3.81
N PRO A 35 -8.87 11.84 -2.88
CA PRO A 35 -10.07 12.57 -3.23
C PRO A 35 -9.73 13.73 -4.18
N VAL A 36 -10.52 13.87 -5.24
CA VAL A 36 -10.32 14.92 -6.25
C VAL A 36 -10.53 16.29 -5.62
N GLY A 37 -9.60 17.23 -5.85
CA GLY A 37 -9.71 18.61 -5.38
C GLY A 37 -9.31 18.82 -3.90
N LEU A 38 -9.07 17.76 -3.12
CA LEU A 38 -8.73 17.90 -1.70
C LEU A 38 -7.45 18.71 -1.48
N GLY A 39 -6.42 18.50 -2.32
CA GLY A 39 -5.16 19.27 -2.23
C GLY A 39 -5.38 20.77 -2.49
N GLU A 40 -6.16 21.13 -3.51
CA GLU A 40 -6.50 22.52 -3.82
C GLU A 40 -7.30 23.18 -2.69
N GLU A 41 -8.27 22.48 -2.14
CA GLU A 41 -9.08 22.94 -1.02
C GLU A 41 -8.21 23.22 0.20
N VAL A 42 -7.32 22.31 0.55
CA VAL A 42 -6.40 22.45 1.69
C VAL A 42 -5.43 23.60 1.46
N ARG A 43 -4.88 23.77 0.26
CA ARG A 43 -4.04 24.93 -0.09
C ARG A 43 -4.80 26.26 0.02
N ALA A 44 -6.05 26.28 -0.43
CA ALA A 44 -6.89 27.45 -0.29
C ALA A 44 -7.19 27.81 1.18
N TRP A 45 -7.34 26.83 2.06
CA TRP A 45 -7.46 27.05 3.51
C TRP A 45 -6.16 27.57 4.12
N ALA A 46 -5.03 26.98 3.75
CA ALA A 46 -3.71 27.40 4.20
C ALA A 46 -3.39 28.85 3.81
N ALA A 47 -3.69 29.25 2.57
CA ALA A 47 -3.49 30.61 2.07
C ALA A 47 -4.36 31.66 2.82
N ARG A 48 -5.62 31.30 3.16
CA ARG A 48 -6.53 32.18 3.90
C ARG A 48 -6.21 32.29 5.38
N GLY A 49 -5.37 31.40 5.92
CA GLY A 49 -5.04 31.36 7.35
C GLY A 49 -6.18 30.86 8.25
N ASN A 50 -7.26 30.37 7.69
CA ASN A 50 -8.43 29.87 8.42
C ASN A 50 -8.30 28.35 8.68
N LEU A 51 -7.33 27.99 9.52
CA LEU A 51 -7.00 26.61 9.87
C LEU A 51 -7.51 26.30 11.27
N ASP A 52 -8.77 25.92 11.37
CA ASP A 52 -9.38 25.43 12.61
C ASP A 52 -8.85 24.01 12.93
N PRO A 53 -8.40 23.73 14.17
CA PRO A 53 -7.98 22.40 14.60
C PRO A 53 -9.00 21.30 14.31
N THR A 54 -10.29 21.58 14.42
CA THR A 54 -11.38 20.63 14.10
C THR A 54 -11.39 20.23 12.63
N HIS A 55 -11.10 21.16 11.71
CA HIS A 55 -10.99 20.86 10.29
C HIS A 55 -9.76 20.01 9.98
N ILE A 56 -8.62 20.26 10.65
CA ILE A 56 -7.40 19.45 10.47
C ILE A 56 -7.62 18.01 10.95
N ASP A 57 -8.33 17.81 12.06
CA ASP A 57 -8.66 16.48 12.56
C ASP A 57 -9.64 15.72 11.65
N SER A 58 -10.63 16.40 11.08
CA SER A 58 -11.55 15.83 10.11
C SER A 58 -10.80 15.41 8.83
N LEU A 59 -9.92 16.28 8.32
CA LEU A 59 -9.07 16.03 7.16
C LEU A 59 -8.22 14.78 7.35
N ARG A 60 -7.62 14.60 8.53
CA ARG A 60 -6.79 13.43 8.88
C ARG A 60 -7.54 12.11 8.75
N ARG A 61 -8.84 12.09 9.00
CA ARG A 61 -9.69 10.90 8.98
C ARG A 61 -10.30 10.62 7.62
N THR A 62 -10.30 11.58 6.71
CA THR A 62 -10.99 11.50 5.43
C THR A 62 -10.31 10.55 4.45
N SER A 63 -8.98 10.63 4.34
CA SER A 63 -8.21 9.85 3.36
C SER A 63 -6.72 9.80 3.71
N PRO A 64 -5.94 8.89 3.11
CA PRO A 64 -4.48 8.89 3.23
C PRO A 64 -3.84 10.24 2.83
N LEU A 65 -4.27 10.85 1.72
CA LEU A 65 -3.82 12.19 1.33
C LEU A 65 -4.17 13.21 2.40
N GLY A 66 -5.41 13.19 2.90
CA GLY A 66 -5.85 14.10 3.97
C GLY A 66 -5.01 13.96 5.24
N ALA A 67 -4.64 12.72 5.61
CA ALA A 67 -3.76 12.48 6.76
C ALA A 67 -2.35 13.04 6.56
N LEU A 68 -1.81 12.97 5.34
CA LEU A 68 -0.49 13.53 5.00
C LEU A 68 -0.52 15.07 5.07
N LEU A 69 -1.51 15.69 4.44
CA LEU A 69 -1.67 17.16 4.43
C LEU A 69 -1.95 17.71 5.84
N ALA A 70 -2.77 17.01 6.64
CA ALA A 70 -3.02 17.39 8.03
C ALA A 70 -1.73 17.35 8.86
N ALA A 71 -0.86 16.35 8.64
CA ALA A 71 0.43 16.27 9.33
C ALA A 71 1.37 17.45 8.99
N ALA A 72 1.34 17.93 7.75
CA ALA A 72 2.07 19.13 7.36
C ALA A 72 1.50 20.39 8.03
N LEU A 73 0.17 20.51 8.08
CA LEU A 73 -0.52 21.66 8.72
C LEU A 73 -0.31 21.71 10.23
N ASP A 74 -0.19 20.59 10.93
CA ASP A 74 0.10 20.55 12.37
C ASP A 74 1.41 21.23 12.73
N VAL A 75 2.41 21.09 11.86
CA VAL A 75 3.75 21.64 12.10
C VAL A 75 4.07 22.86 11.24
N ARG A 76 3.03 23.51 10.66
CA ARG A 76 3.17 24.65 9.74
C ARG A 76 3.95 25.85 10.28
N HIS A 77 4.13 25.94 11.59
CA HIS A 77 4.90 27.01 12.25
C HIS A 77 6.38 26.67 12.40
N ARG A 78 6.78 25.47 11.98
CA ARG A 78 8.17 25.02 12.08
C ARG A 78 8.95 25.34 10.79
N PRO A 79 10.27 25.28 10.83
CA PRO A 79 11.12 25.39 9.63
C PRO A 79 10.73 24.35 8.56
N ARG A 80 10.91 24.72 7.28
CA ARG A 80 10.55 23.89 6.12
C ARG A 80 11.09 22.45 6.21
N ASP A 81 12.33 22.30 6.68
CA ASP A 81 12.98 21.00 6.80
C ASP A 81 12.25 20.08 7.80
N GLN A 82 11.77 20.63 8.91
CA GLN A 82 11.01 19.87 9.90
C GLN A 82 9.61 19.50 9.41
N ILE A 83 8.98 20.35 8.59
CA ILE A 83 7.68 20.03 7.96
C ILE A 83 7.90 18.89 6.95
N ARG A 84 8.97 18.98 6.15
CA ARG A 84 9.31 17.93 5.20
C ARG A 84 9.59 16.59 5.88
N GLU A 85 10.40 16.58 6.93
CA GLU A 85 10.67 15.39 7.73
C GLU A 85 9.38 14.77 8.27
N ARG A 86 8.45 15.60 8.76
CA ARG A 86 7.14 15.13 9.24
C ARG A 86 6.29 14.51 8.14
N ILE A 87 6.29 15.11 6.94
CA ILE A 87 5.59 14.56 5.76
C ILE A 87 6.18 13.20 5.38
N GLU A 88 7.51 13.08 5.33
CA GLU A 88 8.20 11.83 5.00
C GLU A 88 7.90 10.73 6.03
N ASP A 89 7.90 11.06 7.32
CA ASP A 89 7.60 10.11 8.40
C ASP A 89 6.16 9.58 8.30
N VAL A 90 5.20 10.48 8.20
CA VAL A 90 3.79 10.10 8.05
C VAL A 90 3.56 9.36 6.73
N GLY A 91 4.22 9.78 5.64
CA GLY A 91 4.19 9.12 4.34
C GLY A 91 4.61 7.66 4.45
N ARG A 92 5.74 7.35 5.10
CA ARG A 92 6.20 5.97 5.33
C ARG A 92 5.15 5.12 6.07
N HIS A 93 4.51 5.67 7.10
CA HIS A 93 3.44 4.97 7.82
C HIS A 93 2.20 4.71 6.96
N LEU A 94 1.82 5.67 6.11
CA LEU A 94 0.71 5.51 5.17
C LEU A 94 0.99 4.44 4.12
N VAL A 95 2.21 4.42 3.55
CA VAL A 95 2.67 3.37 2.63
C VAL A 95 2.55 2.00 3.28
N HIS A 96 3.10 1.83 4.49
CA HIS A 96 3.04 0.57 5.22
C HIS A 96 1.58 0.10 5.45
N ARG A 97 0.68 1.01 5.77
CA ARG A 97 -0.76 0.71 5.90
C ARG A 97 -1.41 0.31 4.57
N MET A 98 -1.07 0.95 3.47
CA MET A 98 -1.58 0.61 2.13
C MET A 98 -1.04 -0.73 1.64
N GLU A 99 0.20 -1.09 1.98
CA GLU A 99 0.83 -2.37 1.63
C GLU A 99 0.42 -3.54 2.56
N LYS A 100 -0.29 -3.30 3.62
CA LYS A 100 -0.69 -4.26 4.64
C LYS A 100 -1.20 -5.55 3.99
N PHE A 101 -1.49 -6.39 3.72
CA PHE A 101 -1.92 -7.65 3.07
C PHE A 101 -1.28 -7.95 1.72
N LEU A 102 -0.55 -7.02 1.10
CA LEU A 102 0.14 -7.30 -0.16
C LEU A 102 1.25 -8.34 0.04
N ASN A 103 1.96 -8.27 1.15
CA ASN A 103 2.99 -9.26 1.47
C ASN A 103 2.38 -10.66 1.61
N THR A 104 1.20 -10.79 2.25
CA THR A 104 0.48 -12.06 2.34
C THR A 104 0.07 -12.56 0.96
N LEU A 105 -0.45 -11.68 0.09
CA LEU A 105 -0.80 -12.05 -1.29
C LEU A 105 0.43 -12.50 -2.10
N GLY A 106 1.57 -11.84 -1.93
CA GLY A 106 2.85 -12.24 -2.50
C GLY A 106 3.33 -13.60 -1.99
N SER A 107 3.17 -13.87 -0.69
CA SER A 107 3.49 -15.16 -0.09
C SER A 107 2.59 -16.28 -0.64
N ILE A 108 1.30 -16.03 -0.84
CA ILE A 108 0.37 -16.99 -1.45
C ILE A 108 0.79 -17.29 -2.89
N ALA A 109 1.17 -16.25 -3.67
CA ALA A 109 1.64 -16.41 -5.03
C ALA A 109 2.90 -17.30 -5.12
N ALA A 110 3.81 -17.18 -4.16
CA ALA A 110 5.02 -18.01 -4.09
C ALA A 110 4.74 -19.42 -3.56
N ALA A 111 3.89 -19.56 -2.54
CA ALA A 111 3.58 -20.84 -1.90
C ALA A 111 2.66 -21.73 -2.74
N GLY A 112 1.79 -21.13 -3.59
CA GLY A 112 0.83 -21.90 -4.39
C GLY A 112 1.45 -23.01 -5.24
N PRO A 113 2.46 -22.71 -6.11
CA PRO A 113 3.14 -23.72 -6.91
C PRO A 113 3.90 -24.75 -6.08
N LEU A 114 4.49 -24.32 -4.94
CA LEU A 114 5.22 -25.22 -4.05
C LEU A 114 4.27 -26.21 -3.35
N LEU A 115 3.10 -25.78 -2.94
CA LEU A 115 2.05 -26.66 -2.40
C LEU A 115 1.49 -27.59 -3.48
N GLY A 116 1.35 -27.12 -4.71
CA GLY A 116 1.00 -27.96 -5.84
C GLY A 116 2.03 -29.06 -6.11
N LEU A 117 3.32 -28.70 -6.13
CA LEU A 117 4.42 -29.63 -6.26
C LEU A 117 4.47 -30.63 -5.08
N PHE A 118 4.30 -30.14 -3.85
CA PHE A 118 4.19 -30.99 -2.68
C PHE A 118 3.07 -32.03 -2.83
N GLY A 119 1.93 -31.63 -3.38
CA GLY A 119 0.81 -32.53 -3.68
C GLY A 119 1.18 -33.64 -4.68
N THR A 120 2.02 -33.35 -5.71
CA THR A 120 2.51 -34.40 -6.62
C THR A 120 3.45 -35.38 -5.95
N VAL A 121 4.36 -34.88 -5.12
CA VAL A 121 5.28 -35.74 -4.37
C VAL A 121 4.51 -36.71 -3.45
N VAL A 122 3.56 -36.19 -2.68
CA VAL A 122 2.70 -36.99 -1.80
C VAL A 122 1.88 -38.01 -2.60
N GLY A 123 1.29 -37.60 -3.74
CA GLY A 123 0.52 -38.47 -4.61
C GLY A 123 1.36 -39.61 -5.20
N MET A 124 2.60 -39.33 -5.62
CA MET A 124 3.53 -40.33 -6.11
C MET A 124 3.98 -41.30 -5.01
N ILE A 125 4.28 -40.81 -3.80
CA ILE A 125 4.63 -41.66 -2.66
C ILE A 125 3.48 -42.64 -2.36
N GLN A 126 2.24 -42.14 -2.28
CA GLN A 126 1.08 -43.00 -2.03
C GLN A 126 0.88 -44.05 -3.13
N MET A 127 1.12 -43.70 -4.39
CA MET A 127 1.06 -44.58 -5.50
C MET A 127 2.12 -45.72 -5.39
N PHE A 128 3.38 -45.39 -5.06
CA PHE A 128 4.44 -46.39 -4.90
C PHE A 128 4.18 -47.32 -3.70
N LEU A 129 3.66 -46.79 -2.61
CA LEU A 129 3.27 -47.61 -1.45
C LEU A 129 2.14 -48.60 -1.81
N GLY A 130 1.14 -48.15 -2.60
CA GLY A 130 0.10 -49.03 -3.11
C GLY A 130 0.63 -50.18 -3.99
N ILE A 131 1.63 -49.89 -4.83
CA ILE A 131 2.28 -50.92 -5.66
C ILE A 131 3.01 -51.95 -4.79
N LEU A 132 3.66 -51.53 -3.71
CA LEU A 132 4.38 -52.42 -2.80
C LEU A 132 3.42 -53.36 -2.05
N ASP A 133 2.23 -52.88 -1.70
CA ASP A 133 1.23 -53.65 -0.95
C ASP A 133 0.44 -54.62 -1.86
N SER A 134 0.07 -54.19 -3.04
CA SER A 134 -0.88 -54.94 -3.94
C SER A 134 -0.22 -55.49 -5.22
N GLY A 135 1.08 -55.21 -5.45
CA GLY A 135 1.76 -55.54 -6.69
C GLY A 135 1.39 -54.63 -7.84
N VAL A 136 2.00 -54.85 -9.03
CA VAL A 136 1.76 -54.05 -10.24
C VAL A 136 0.44 -54.46 -10.92
N GLY A 137 -0.66 -54.41 -10.15
CA GLY A 137 -1.92 -55.08 -10.58
C GLY A 137 -2.79 -54.31 -11.56
N ASP A 138 -2.95 -52.98 -11.42
CA ASP A 138 -3.91 -52.23 -12.26
C ASP A 138 -3.30 -50.92 -12.78
N VAL A 139 -3.09 -50.88 -14.11
CA VAL A 139 -2.60 -49.70 -14.84
C VAL A 139 -3.53 -48.51 -14.66
N ASN A 140 -4.84 -48.72 -14.45
CA ASN A 140 -5.82 -47.64 -14.24
C ASN A 140 -5.65 -47.00 -12.87
N GLU A 141 -5.31 -47.76 -11.85
CA GLU A 141 -5.06 -47.23 -10.49
C GLU A 141 -3.78 -46.37 -10.50
N LEU A 142 -2.74 -46.83 -11.22
CA LEU A 142 -1.51 -46.08 -11.43
C LEU A 142 -1.77 -44.75 -12.15
N ALA A 143 -2.48 -44.79 -13.28
CA ALA A 143 -2.85 -43.62 -14.05
C ALA A 143 -3.71 -42.63 -13.22
N GLY A 144 -4.60 -43.17 -12.40
CA GLY A 144 -5.44 -42.37 -11.45
C GLY A 144 -4.61 -41.66 -10.40
N GLY A 145 -3.57 -42.29 -9.85
CA GLY A 145 -2.64 -41.64 -8.87
C GLY A 145 -1.85 -40.51 -9.48
N ILE A 146 -1.28 -40.72 -10.68
CA ILE A 146 -0.57 -39.69 -11.43
C ILE A 146 -1.52 -38.54 -11.77
N GLY A 147 -2.72 -38.83 -12.26
CA GLY A 147 -3.73 -37.83 -12.59
C GLY A 147 -4.09 -36.93 -11.39
N LYS A 148 -4.31 -37.51 -10.22
CA LYS A 148 -4.56 -36.78 -8.97
C LYS A 148 -3.39 -35.84 -8.61
N ALA A 149 -2.16 -36.33 -8.75
CA ALA A 149 -0.96 -35.55 -8.50
C ALA A 149 -0.88 -34.32 -9.43
N LEU A 150 -1.06 -34.53 -10.75
CA LEU A 150 -1.02 -33.44 -11.74
C LEU A 150 -2.11 -32.39 -11.52
N VAL A 151 -3.31 -32.81 -11.13
CA VAL A 151 -4.42 -31.90 -10.78
C VAL A 151 -4.03 -31.00 -9.60
N CYS A 152 -3.31 -31.52 -8.59
CA CYS A 152 -2.85 -30.72 -7.47
C CYS A 152 -1.89 -29.59 -7.89
N THR A 153 -0.93 -29.90 -8.79
CA THR A 153 -0.01 -28.88 -9.34
C THR A 153 -0.76 -27.84 -10.17
N ALA A 154 -1.67 -28.27 -11.04
CA ALA A 154 -2.48 -27.35 -11.84
C ALA A 154 -3.32 -26.42 -10.93
N ALA A 155 -3.92 -26.94 -9.87
CA ALA A 155 -4.65 -26.15 -8.89
C ALA A 155 -3.75 -25.12 -8.19
N GLY A 156 -2.52 -25.49 -7.79
CA GLY A 156 -1.54 -24.58 -7.20
C GLY A 156 -1.21 -23.42 -8.13
N MET A 157 -1.02 -23.66 -9.42
CA MET A 157 -0.76 -22.62 -10.42
C MET A 157 -1.96 -21.73 -10.68
N ILE A 158 -3.17 -22.29 -10.72
CA ILE A 158 -4.43 -21.51 -10.87
C ILE A 158 -4.60 -20.48 -9.75
N VAL A 159 -4.17 -20.80 -8.53
CA VAL A 159 -4.19 -19.86 -7.39
C VAL A 159 -3.05 -18.85 -7.48
N ALA A 160 -1.85 -19.32 -7.80
CA ALA A 160 -0.65 -18.50 -7.76
C ALA A 160 -0.60 -17.41 -8.84
N ILE A 161 -1.03 -17.72 -10.06
CA ILE A 161 -0.96 -16.78 -11.18
C ILE A 161 -1.79 -15.51 -10.93
N PRO A 162 -3.10 -15.60 -10.57
CA PRO A 162 -3.87 -14.43 -10.23
C PRO A 162 -3.33 -13.70 -9.00
N ALA A 163 -2.91 -14.42 -7.96
CA ALA A 163 -2.33 -13.80 -6.76
C ALA A 163 -1.10 -12.96 -7.09
N LEU A 164 -0.20 -13.46 -7.94
CA LEU A 164 0.99 -12.73 -8.39
C LEU A 164 0.63 -11.51 -9.23
N PHE A 165 -0.32 -11.66 -10.16
CA PHE A 165 -0.78 -10.57 -11.01
C PHE A 165 -1.35 -9.43 -10.18
N PHE A 166 -2.27 -9.71 -9.28
CA PHE A 166 -2.89 -8.68 -8.43
C PHE A 166 -1.93 -8.12 -7.40
N HIS A 167 -1.01 -8.91 -6.85
CA HIS A 167 0.05 -8.39 -6.00
C HIS A 167 0.87 -7.31 -6.70
N ARG A 168 1.33 -7.55 -7.94
CA ARG A 168 2.09 -6.59 -8.75
C ARG A 168 1.25 -5.38 -9.13
N TYR A 169 0.00 -5.60 -9.51
CA TYR A 169 -0.93 -4.53 -9.87
C TYR A 169 -1.16 -3.55 -8.72
N PHE A 170 -1.49 -4.05 -7.52
CA PHE A 170 -1.73 -3.19 -6.37
C PHE A 170 -0.46 -2.47 -5.91
N ARG A 171 0.69 -3.14 -5.97
CA ARG A 171 1.98 -2.51 -5.63
C ARG A 171 2.30 -1.34 -6.57
N GLY A 172 2.07 -1.50 -7.86
CA GLY A 172 2.21 -0.41 -8.82
C GLY A 172 1.22 0.74 -8.58
N ARG A 173 -0.03 0.42 -8.21
CA ARG A 173 -1.02 1.43 -7.84
C ARG A 173 -0.62 2.24 -6.61
N ILE A 174 -0.12 1.58 -5.57
CA ILE A 174 0.37 2.26 -4.35
C ILE A 174 1.54 3.17 -4.69
N ALA A 175 2.51 2.70 -5.46
CA ALA A 175 3.65 3.52 -5.89
C ALA A 175 3.19 4.79 -6.63
N GLY A 176 2.21 4.68 -7.53
CA GLY A 176 1.62 5.84 -8.20
C GLY A 176 0.94 6.81 -7.23
N TYR A 177 0.21 6.32 -6.25
CA TYR A 177 -0.44 7.16 -5.24
C TYR A 177 0.57 7.90 -4.36
N ILE A 178 1.70 7.27 -4.02
CA ILE A 178 2.77 7.90 -3.25
C ILE A 178 3.30 9.14 -3.98
N VAL A 179 3.61 9.00 -5.28
CA VAL A 179 4.10 10.12 -6.10
C VAL A 179 3.09 11.27 -6.15
N GLU A 180 1.80 10.96 -6.34
CA GLU A 180 0.74 11.99 -6.33
C GLU A 180 0.61 12.65 -4.95
N MET A 181 0.69 11.90 -3.87
CA MET A 181 0.63 12.43 -2.49
C MET A 181 1.82 13.33 -2.16
N GLU A 182 3.03 12.93 -2.58
CA GLU A 182 4.24 13.74 -2.43
C GLU A 182 4.13 15.05 -3.21
N HIS A 183 3.61 15.01 -4.42
CA HIS A 183 3.39 16.21 -5.23
C HIS A 183 2.42 17.18 -4.53
N GLU A 184 1.29 16.72 -4.03
CA GLU A 184 0.34 17.54 -3.28
C GLU A 184 0.94 18.12 -1.99
N ALA A 185 1.76 17.34 -1.30
CA ALA A 185 2.45 17.79 -0.09
C ALA A 185 3.49 18.88 -0.38
N ILE A 186 4.24 18.77 -1.49
CA ILE A 186 5.20 19.79 -1.93
C ILE A 186 4.47 21.09 -2.28
N GLN A 187 3.36 21.01 -3.03
CA GLN A 187 2.56 22.19 -3.37
C GLN A 187 2.00 22.88 -2.13
N LEU A 188 1.61 22.12 -1.10
CA LEU A 188 1.19 22.70 0.18
C LEU A 188 2.34 23.41 0.88
N LEU A 189 3.53 22.82 0.91
CA LEU A 189 4.74 23.47 1.46
C LEU A 189 5.04 24.79 0.78
N ASP A 190 5.00 24.84 -0.55
CA ASP A 190 5.25 26.06 -1.31
C ASP A 190 4.19 27.15 -1.00
N THR A 191 2.95 26.73 -0.77
CA THR A 191 1.87 27.65 -0.36
C THR A 191 2.10 28.21 1.07
N LEU A 192 2.63 27.39 1.98
CA LEU A 192 2.94 27.79 3.35
C LEU A 192 4.15 28.73 3.43
N ASP A 193 5.11 28.58 2.53
CA ASP A 193 6.32 29.40 2.44
C ASP A 193 6.10 30.76 1.76
N THR A 194 5.01 30.91 0.96
CA THR A 194 4.72 32.16 0.30
C THR A 194 4.36 33.21 1.35
N PRO A 195 5.12 34.33 1.51
CA PRO A 195 4.81 35.37 2.45
C PRO A 195 3.38 35.86 2.21
N ARG A 196 2.54 35.90 3.24
CA ARG A 196 1.18 36.43 3.13
C ARG A 196 1.26 37.83 2.55
N ALA A 197 0.71 38.03 1.36
CA ALA A 197 0.55 39.33 0.77
C ALA A 197 -0.32 40.18 1.71
N GLY A 198 0.30 40.95 2.60
CA GLY A 198 -0.40 41.77 3.60
C GLY A 198 0.27 41.88 4.97
N ALA A 199 1.38 41.18 5.24
CA ALA A 199 2.16 41.51 6.43
C ALA A 199 2.90 42.84 6.17
N PRO A 200 2.67 43.91 6.99
CA PRO A 200 3.42 45.14 6.81
C PRO A 200 4.90 44.84 7.03
N VAL A 201 5.70 45.12 6.02
CA VAL A 201 7.18 45.12 6.14
C VAL A 201 7.46 46.08 7.29
N ALA A 202 7.93 45.57 8.44
CA ALA A 202 8.45 46.41 9.51
C ALA A 202 9.59 47.22 8.89
N ALA A 203 9.30 48.49 8.64
CA ALA A 203 10.26 49.45 8.13
C ALA A 203 11.40 49.48 9.14
N GLY A 204 12.51 48.86 8.78
CA GLY A 204 13.75 48.91 9.55
C GLY A 204 14.08 50.33 9.82
N GLY A 205 14.05 50.74 11.11
CA GLY A 205 14.40 52.05 11.56
C GLY A 205 15.79 52.43 11.05
N ARG A 206 15.84 53.41 10.14
CA ARG A 206 17.08 54.15 9.84
C ARG A 206 17.48 54.82 11.14
N GLY A 207 18.46 54.26 11.79
CA GLY A 207 19.20 54.93 12.86
C GLY A 207 19.69 56.28 12.33
N ILE A 208 19.10 57.35 12.79
CA ILE A 208 19.62 58.72 12.61
C ILE A 208 20.91 58.77 13.41
N VAL A 209 22.06 58.78 12.75
CA VAL A 209 23.35 59.12 13.36
C VAL A 209 23.36 60.65 13.55
N PRO A 210 23.48 61.16 14.78
CA PRO A 210 23.61 62.61 14.99
C PRO A 210 25.04 63.07 14.51
N PRO A 211 25.14 64.30 13.95
CA PRO A 211 26.43 64.82 13.50
C PRO A 211 27.31 65.15 14.73
N VAL A 212 28.54 64.65 14.68
CA VAL A 212 29.60 65.03 15.62
C VAL A 212 30.03 66.46 15.30
N SER A 213 29.75 67.40 16.18
CA SER A 213 30.32 68.75 16.13
C SER A 213 31.75 68.71 16.62
N GLY A 214 32.71 69.03 15.73
CA GLY A 214 34.09 69.27 16.09
C GLY A 214 34.28 70.72 16.63
N SER A 215 35.11 70.83 17.57
CA SER A 215 35.95 71.99 17.86
C SER A 215 37.16 71.53 18.63
#